data_9ca85f8c01861a6c7a07b9a969d61f2f
#
_entry.id   9ca85f8c01861a6c7a07b9a969d61f2f
#
_cell.length_a   1.000
_cell.length_b   1.000
_cell.length_c   1.000
_cell.angle_alpha   90.00
_cell.angle_beta   90.00
_cell.angle_gamma   90.00
#
_symmetry.space_group_name_H-M   'P 1'
#
loop_
_entity.id
_entity.type
_entity.pdbx_description
1 polymer ?
#
loop_
_entity_poly.entity_id
_entity_poly.type
_entity_poly.pdbx_seq_one_letter_code
_entity_poly.pdbx_strand_id
1 'polypeptide(L)'
;MSESASVTVVSIVGDAYAQPICDLLSRLFAPNRKSWRNAVKVSSVENGYAVSVCVLAVLCLESYIMRARYRSTSFKTSGRDRSALTFFRQRFPNYHSNDQLSEVFVLRDAIAHNHLWEIEYSSVPEQ
;
A
#
# COMPACT_ATOMS: atom_id res chain seq x y z
N MET A 1 14.12 21.14 41.80
CA MET A 1 13.21 21.05 40.62
C MET A 1 13.75 19.94 39.74
N SER A 2 13.05 18.81 39.70
CA SER A 2 13.45 17.66 38.90
C SER A 2 12.98 17.91 37.46
N GLU A 3 13.93 18.07 36.52
CA GLU A 3 13.63 18.11 35.10
C GLU A 3 13.08 16.75 34.66
N SER A 4 11.82 16.70 34.32
CA SER A 4 11.20 15.52 33.71
C SER A 4 11.76 15.35 32.31
N ALA A 5 12.68 14.40 32.14
CA ALA A 5 13.17 14.01 30.81
C ALA A 5 12.05 13.31 30.06
N SER A 6 11.50 13.99 29.04
CA SER A 6 10.54 13.35 28.13
C SER A 6 11.27 12.45 27.14
N VAL A 7 10.97 11.15 27.16
CA VAL A 7 11.48 10.19 26.19
C VAL A 7 10.48 10.07 25.04
N THR A 8 10.90 10.45 23.85
CA THR A 8 10.09 10.25 22.64
C THR A 8 10.45 8.92 22.00
N VAL A 9 9.51 7.97 21.98
CA VAL A 9 9.66 6.68 21.33
C VAL A 9 9.02 6.75 19.93
N VAL A 10 9.81 6.46 18.90
CA VAL A 10 9.31 6.33 17.52
C VAL A 10 9.29 4.85 17.16
N SER A 11 8.10 4.31 16.98
CA SER A 11 7.91 2.93 16.53
C SER A 11 7.77 2.87 15.02
N ILE A 12 8.43 1.89 14.38
CA ILE A 12 8.36 1.65 12.94
C ILE A 12 7.67 0.31 12.75
N VAL A 13 6.44 0.37 12.30
CA VAL A 13 5.59 -0.81 12.10
C VAL A 13 5.78 -1.41 10.70
N GLY A 14 6.43 -0.68 9.77
CA GLY A 14 6.60 -1.10 8.38
C GLY A 14 7.22 -2.50 8.21
N ASP A 15 8.25 -2.83 8.98
CA ASP A 15 8.92 -4.13 8.91
C ASP A 15 8.00 -5.29 9.32
N ALA A 16 7.02 -5.04 10.19
CA ALA A 16 6.06 -6.06 10.62
C ALA A 16 5.10 -6.49 9.50
N TYR A 17 4.95 -5.69 8.45
CA TYR A 17 4.08 -6.03 7.31
C TYR A 17 4.77 -6.89 6.25
N ALA A 18 6.10 -6.89 6.19
CA ALA A 18 6.83 -7.55 5.11
C ALA A 18 6.58 -9.07 5.05
N GLN A 19 6.70 -9.77 6.18
CA GLN A 19 6.48 -11.20 6.23
C GLN A 19 5.03 -11.60 5.90
N PRO A 20 3.99 -11.00 6.48
CA PRO A 20 2.61 -11.25 6.08
C PRO A 20 2.33 -11.03 4.59
N ILE A 21 2.91 -9.99 3.98
CA ILE A 21 2.79 -9.74 2.54
C ILE A 21 3.39 -10.91 1.75
N CYS A 22 4.60 -11.35 2.09
CA CYS A 22 5.26 -12.47 1.42
C CYS A 22 4.46 -13.78 1.58
N ASP A 23 3.93 -14.06 2.74
CA ASP A 23 3.14 -15.27 3.01
C ASP A 23 1.83 -15.27 2.20
N LEU A 24 1.14 -14.13 2.14
CA LEU A 24 -0.09 -13.97 1.35
C LEU A 24 0.18 -14.08 -0.15
N LEU A 25 1.27 -13.47 -0.64
CA LEU A 25 1.69 -13.59 -2.05
C LEU A 25 2.03 -15.03 -2.39
N SER A 26 2.74 -15.75 -1.52
CA SER A 26 3.07 -17.16 -1.72
C SER A 26 1.83 -18.02 -1.83
N ARG A 27 0.79 -17.74 -1.05
CA ARG A 27 -0.51 -18.41 -1.13
C ARG A 27 -1.27 -18.03 -2.41
N LEU A 28 -1.22 -16.76 -2.79
CA LEU A 28 -1.89 -16.24 -3.98
C LEU A 28 -1.29 -16.83 -5.27
N PHE A 29 0.02 -17.03 -5.32
CA PHE A 29 0.75 -17.56 -6.47
C PHE A 29 1.16 -19.04 -6.34
N ALA A 30 0.51 -19.80 -5.45
CA ALA A 30 0.82 -21.21 -5.27
C ALA A 30 0.68 -22.01 -6.60
N PRO A 31 1.64 -22.89 -6.94
CA PRO A 31 1.75 -23.52 -8.26
C PRO A 31 0.61 -24.49 -8.62
N ASN A 32 -0.22 -24.88 -7.67
CA ASN A 32 -1.35 -25.80 -7.88
C ASN A 32 -2.63 -25.11 -8.37
N ARG A 33 -2.58 -23.88 -8.81
CA ARG A 33 -3.73 -23.21 -9.42
C ARG A 33 -4.05 -23.85 -10.76
N LYS A 34 -5.23 -24.42 -10.86
CA LYS A 34 -5.80 -24.80 -12.15
C LYS A 34 -5.82 -23.56 -13.04
N SER A 35 -5.18 -23.65 -14.21
CA SER A 35 -5.20 -22.61 -15.21
C SER A 35 -6.63 -22.19 -15.51
N TRP A 36 -6.98 -20.96 -15.16
CA TRP A 36 -8.30 -20.40 -15.42
C TRP A 36 -8.36 -19.91 -16.87
N ARG A 37 -8.39 -20.83 -17.79
CA ARG A 37 -8.73 -20.49 -19.17
C ARG A 37 -10.22 -20.13 -19.19
N ASN A 38 -10.53 -18.87 -19.46
CA ASN A 38 -11.85 -18.34 -19.83
C ASN A 38 -12.90 -18.09 -18.73
N ALA A 39 -12.56 -18.00 -17.44
CA ALA A 39 -13.55 -17.57 -16.46
C ALA A 39 -12.95 -16.61 -15.42
N VAL A 40 -13.47 -15.41 -15.35
CA VAL A 40 -13.16 -14.42 -14.29
C VAL A 40 -13.92 -14.80 -13.02
N LYS A 41 -13.67 -16.01 -12.49
CA LYS A 41 -14.19 -16.42 -11.18
C LYS A 41 -13.02 -16.58 -10.23
N VAL A 42 -12.80 -15.55 -9.42
CA VAL A 42 -11.86 -15.59 -8.30
C VAL A 42 -12.62 -16.12 -7.09
N SER A 43 -12.02 -17.06 -6.35
CA SER A 43 -12.62 -17.51 -5.10
C SER A 43 -12.62 -16.37 -4.06
N SER A 44 -13.57 -16.39 -3.12
CA SER A 44 -13.61 -15.41 -2.04
C SER A 44 -12.33 -15.38 -1.21
N VAL A 45 -11.66 -16.52 -1.06
CA VAL A 45 -10.39 -16.66 -0.34
C VAL A 45 -9.26 -15.98 -1.10
N GLU A 46 -9.17 -16.21 -2.41
CA GLU A 46 -8.15 -15.56 -3.26
C GLU A 46 -8.35 -14.05 -3.34
N ASN A 47 -9.59 -13.62 -3.46
CA ASN A 47 -9.92 -12.20 -3.39
C ASN A 47 -9.51 -11.59 -2.05
N GLY A 48 -9.76 -12.30 -0.94
CA GLY A 48 -9.32 -11.89 0.39
C GLY A 48 -7.80 -11.76 0.50
N TYR A 49 -7.03 -12.67 -0.08
CA TYR A 49 -5.57 -12.57 -0.10
C TYR A 49 -5.09 -11.36 -0.93
N ALA A 50 -5.65 -11.16 -2.11
CA ALA A 50 -5.28 -10.03 -2.97
C ALA A 50 -5.57 -8.68 -2.30
N VAL A 51 -6.76 -8.53 -1.72
CA VAL A 51 -7.17 -7.35 -0.96
C VAL A 51 -6.22 -7.12 0.22
N SER A 52 -5.92 -8.15 0.99
CA SER A 52 -5.03 -8.05 2.15
C SER A 52 -3.62 -7.64 1.76
N VAL A 53 -3.07 -8.20 0.68
CA VAL A 53 -1.74 -7.81 0.16
C VAL A 53 -1.74 -6.35 -0.25
N CYS A 54 -2.76 -5.89 -0.96
CA CYS A 54 -2.86 -4.49 -1.38
C CYS A 54 -2.85 -3.54 -0.19
N VAL A 55 -3.69 -3.78 0.81
CA VAL A 55 -3.78 -2.94 2.00
C VAL A 55 -2.47 -2.95 2.79
N LEU A 56 -1.91 -4.13 3.07
CA LEU A 56 -0.67 -4.26 3.84
C LEU A 56 0.53 -3.63 3.12
N ALA A 57 0.62 -3.76 1.79
CA ALA A 57 1.69 -3.16 1.01
C ALA A 57 1.66 -1.63 1.07
N VAL A 58 0.46 -1.03 0.98
CA VAL A 58 0.33 0.42 1.10
C VAL A 58 0.65 0.89 2.52
N LEU A 59 0.17 0.20 3.57
CA LEU A 59 0.49 0.54 4.95
C LEU A 59 1.99 0.42 5.24
N CYS A 60 2.65 -0.61 4.68
CA CYS A 60 4.09 -0.78 4.75
C CYS A 60 4.82 0.41 4.13
N LEU A 61 4.45 0.78 2.91
CA LEU A 61 5.04 1.91 2.19
C LEU A 61 4.80 3.23 2.92
N GLU A 62 3.57 3.49 3.39
CA GLU A 62 3.25 4.69 4.18
C GLU A 62 4.13 4.79 5.43
N SER A 63 4.33 3.68 6.13
CA SER A 63 5.18 3.63 7.32
C SER A 63 6.62 4.04 7.00
N TYR A 64 7.20 3.56 5.91
CA TYR A 64 8.54 3.96 5.47
C TYR A 64 8.61 5.42 5.01
N ILE A 65 7.61 5.88 4.27
CA ILE A 65 7.55 7.29 3.83
C ILE A 65 7.45 8.22 5.04
N MET A 66 6.61 7.89 6.02
CA MET A 66 6.45 8.68 7.23
C MET A 66 7.72 8.69 8.09
N ARG A 67 8.46 7.58 8.13
CA ARG A 67 9.78 7.53 8.76
C ARG A 67 10.78 8.46 8.06
N ALA A 68 10.85 8.39 6.73
CA ALA A 68 11.73 9.24 5.95
C ALA A 68 11.38 10.73 6.16
N ARG A 69 10.09 11.05 6.17
CA ARG A 69 9.58 12.38 6.47
C ARG A 69 9.98 12.84 7.88
N TYR A 70 9.81 11.99 8.88
CA TYR A 70 10.17 12.32 10.27
C TYR A 70 11.66 12.62 10.42
N ARG A 71 12.54 11.90 9.72
CA ARG A 71 13.99 12.11 9.73
C ARG A 71 14.44 13.31 8.92
N SER A 72 13.63 13.82 8.00
CA SER A 72 13.97 15.00 7.21
C SER A 72 13.78 16.27 8.02
N THR A 73 14.68 17.23 7.84
CA THR A 73 14.56 18.56 8.47
C THR A 73 13.31 19.31 8.07
N SER A 74 12.74 18.97 6.91
CA SER A 74 11.49 19.52 6.39
C SER A 74 10.26 19.12 7.20
N PHE A 75 10.35 18.13 8.06
CA PHE A 75 9.22 17.69 8.89
C PHE A 75 8.73 18.77 9.86
N LYS A 76 9.65 19.56 10.38
CA LYS A 76 9.33 20.62 11.36
C LYS A 76 8.63 21.83 10.74
N THR A 77 8.78 22.04 9.44
CA THR A 77 8.30 23.21 8.71
C THR A 77 7.10 22.93 7.79
N SER A 78 6.89 21.70 7.37
CA SER A 78 5.76 21.33 6.55
C SER A 78 4.59 20.91 7.43
N GLY A 79 3.49 21.65 7.38
CA GLY A 79 2.27 21.36 8.14
C GLY A 79 1.85 19.90 8.07
N ARG A 80 1.07 19.48 9.05
CA ARG A 80 0.58 18.10 9.27
C ARG A 80 -0.20 17.50 8.09
N ASP A 81 -0.56 18.31 7.09
CA ASP A 81 -1.61 18.01 6.11
C ASP A 81 -1.14 17.36 4.80
N ARG A 82 0.16 17.04 4.66
CA ARG A 82 0.62 16.38 3.45
C ARG A 82 0.54 14.87 3.59
N SER A 83 -0.23 14.24 2.70
CA SER A 83 -0.29 12.78 2.61
C SER A 83 1.09 12.17 2.32
N ALA A 84 1.28 10.91 2.72
CA ALA A 84 2.51 10.16 2.43
C ALA A 84 2.85 10.18 0.93
N LEU A 85 1.85 10.00 0.08
CA LEU A 85 1.99 10.03 -1.37
C LEU A 85 2.48 11.39 -1.89
N THR A 86 1.91 12.49 -1.37
CA THR A 86 2.33 13.85 -1.75
C THR A 86 3.80 14.10 -1.37
N PHE A 87 4.20 13.69 -0.17
CA PHE A 87 5.60 13.80 0.26
C PHE A 87 6.53 12.98 -0.63
N PHE A 88 6.16 11.74 -0.95
CA PHE A 88 6.95 10.87 -1.81
C PHE A 88 7.15 11.47 -3.21
N ARG A 89 6.08 11.93 -3.85
CA ARG A 89 6.13 12.55 -5.18
C ARG A 89 7.01 13.79 -5.22
N GLN A 90 6.96 14.61 -4.18
CA GLN A 90 7.82 15.79 -4.09
C GLN A 90 9.30 15.44 -3.93
N ARG A 91 9.58 14.36 -3.21
CA ARG A 91 10.96 13.90 -2.99
C ARG A 91 11.54 13.14 -4.16
N PHE A 92 10.70 12.41 -4.89
CA PHE A 92 11.07 11.57 -6.03
C PHE A 92 10.22 11.89 -7.27
N PRO A 93 10.33 13.13 -7.82
CA PRO A 93 9.48 13.57 -8.93
C PRO A 93 9.65 12.73 -10.19
N ASN A 94 10.83 12.17 -10.42
CA ASN A 94 11.18 11.38 -11.59
C ASN A 94 11.00 9.86 -11.38
N TYR A 95 10.30 9.46 -10.34
CA TYR A 95 10.02 8.03 -10.15
C TYR A 95 9.06 7.54 -11.24
N HIS A 96 9.52 6.57 -12.03
CA HIS A 96 8.83 6.11 -13.25
C HIS A 96 7.44 5.52 -13.01
N SER A 97 7.15 5.03 -11.81
CA SER A 97 5.88 4.40 -11.45
C SER A 97 4.99 5.28 -10.55
N ASN A 98 5.14 6.61 -10.61
CA ASN A 98 4.35 7.52 -9.79
C ASN A 98 2.84 7.40 -10.02
N ASP A 99 2.41 7.13 -11.25
CA ASP A 99 0.99 6.99 -11.58
C ASP A 99 0.43 5.68 -11.01
N GLN A 100 1.12 4.57 -11.25
CA GLN A 100 0.76 3.26 -10.69
C GLN A 100 0.73 3.29 -9.16
N LEU A 101 1.69 3.96 -8.54
CA LEU A 101 1.70 4.16 -7.09
C LEU A 101 0.42 4.87 -6.62
N SER A 102 -0.03 5.87 -7.36
CA SER A 102 -1.26 6.59 -7.03
C SER A 102 -2.50 5.71 -7.15
N GLU A 103 -2.56 4.88 -8.18
CA GLU A 103 -3.65 3.92 -8.39
C GLU A 103 -3.73 2.94 -7.22
N VAL A 104 -2.60 2.45 -6.72
CA VAL A 104 -2.57 1.53 -5.57
C VAL A 104 -3.06 2.21 -4.29
N PHE A 105 -2.75 3.49 -4.07
CA PHE A 105 -3.29 4.25 -2.93
C PHE A 105 -4.80 4.46 -3.05
N VAL A 106 -5.30 4.79 -4.24
CA VAL A 106 -6.75 4.91 -4.50
C VAL A 106 -7.45 3.58 -4.27
N LEU A 107 -6.87 2.48 -4.76
CA LEU A 107 -7.42 1.14 -4.57
C LEU A 107 -7.49 0.77 -3.08
N ARG A 108 -6.44 1.06 -2.30
CA ARG A 108 -6.46 0.85 -0.86
C ARG A 108 -7.56 1.63 -0.18
N ASP A 109 -7.74 2.91 -0.54
CA ASP A 109 -8.78 3.75 0.04
C ASP A 109 -10.18 3.22 -0.32
N ALA A 110 -10.37 2.78 -1.56
CA ALA A 110 -11.60 2.13 -1.99
C ALA A 110 -11.92 0.88 -1.17
N ILE A 111 -10.93 0.02 -0.94
CA ILE A 111 -11.05 -1.19 -0.14
C ILE A 111 -11.37 -0.83 1.33
N ALA A 112 -10.60 0.09 1.91
CA ALA A 112 -10.70 0.43 3.32
C ALA A 112 -12.03 1.13 3.67
N HIS A 113 -12.57 1.91 2.76
CA HIS A 113 -13.81 2.65 2.95
C HIS A 113 -15.03 1.94 2.38
N ASN A 114 -14.86 0.71 1.91
CA ASN A 114 -15.95 -0.13 1.38
C ASN A 114 -16.79 0.56 0.30
N HIS A 115 -16.12 1.32 -0.58
CA HIS A 115 -16.77 1.98 -1.71
C HIS A 115 -17.28 0.93 -2.71
N LEU A 116 -18.53 1.07 -3.14
CA LEU A 116 -19.06 0.31 -4.26
C LEU A 116 -18.48 0.87 -5.56
N TRP A 117 -17.87 -0.02 -6.36
CA TRP A 117 -17.32 0.32 -7.65
C TRP A 117 -18.06 -0.45 -8.73
N GLU A 118 -18.47 0.25 -9.76
CA GLU A 118 -18.90 -0.36 -11.01
C GLU A 118 -17.67 -0.48 -11.93
N ILE A 119 -17.30 -1.69 -12.29
CA ILE A 119 -16.15 -1.96 -13.14
C ILE A 119 -16.67 -2.44 -14.48
N GLU A 120 -16.49 -1.64 -15.51
CA GLU A 120 -16.71 -2.06 -16.90
C GLU A 120 -15.47 -2.78 -17.44
N TYR A 121 -15.62 -4.04 -17.78
CA TYR A 121 -14.58 -4.79 -18.48
C TYR A 121 -14.83 -4.72 -19.98
N SER A 122 -13.98 -4.03 -20.71
CA SER A 122 -13.91 -4.20 -22.16
C SER A 122 -12.97 -5.36 -22.47
N SER A 123 -13.52 -6.48 -22.95
CA SER A 123 -12.70 -7.54 -23.53
C SER A 123 -12.13 -7.02 -24.85
N VAL A 124 -10.82 -6.78 -24.89
CA VAL A 124 -10.12 -6.58 -26.16
C VAL A 124 -10.06 -7.96 -26.83
N PRO A 125 -10.59 -8.13 -28.06
CA PRO A 125 -10.44 -9.39 -28.78
C PRO A 125 -8.94 -9.63 -29.01
N GLU A 126 -8.43 -10.79 -28.60
CA GLU A 126 -7.10 -11.24 -28.99
C GLU A 126 -7.04 -11.30 -30.53
N GLN A 127 -6.13 -10.52 -31.11
CA GLN A 127 -5.74 -10.62 -32.54
C GLN A 127 -4.82 -11.79 -32.75
#